data_c1e694ad5ba68e6155f031c17a0f187f
#
_entry.id   c1e694ad5ba68e6155f031c17a0f187f
#
_cell.length_a   1.000
_cell.length_b   1.000
_cell.length_c   1.000
_cell.angle_alpha   90.00
_cell.angle_beta   90.00
_cell.angle_gamma   90.00
#
_symmetry.space_group_name_H-M   'P 1'
#
loop_
_entity.id
_entity.type
_entity.pdbx_description
1 polymer ?
#
loop_
_entity_poly.entity_id
_entity_poly.type
_entity_poly.pdbx_seq_one_letter_code
_entity_poly.pdbx_strand_id
1 'polypeptide(L)'
;MGQIIQPIAGFKVSPASISNLGVVTFTDDGTNNISPNQRQCEAYGYRYDETSDTCYAFSYNTNLETAFRNTTNAISGAGNVTETGTNNTYIMGDNNTVRGLSRNNVVIGNNNEIARSTNNANVFGTLGEATATNSIVLGGNASGDSLGERQSITLLFGTETTDNTVSDSFLNNTSASYFAIPENTIIAFQTETVAVRIGGTGAGNNGDFKAFIETGVAINEAGTLSIDKSRSTIANTGTTTGWTCDISVSGTNLVQTVKGANNRTLMWATTIRMTQ
;
A
#
# COMPACT_ATOMS: atom_id res chain seq x y z
N MET A 1 41.69 -15.37 -16.51
CA MET A 1 41.87 -16.60 -17.30
C MET A 1 40.54 -16.84 -18.00
N GLY A 2 40.51 -16.68 -19.33
CA GLY A 2 39.31 -16.98 -20.10
C GLY A 2 39.06 -18.49 -20.10
N GLN A 3 37.85 -18.90 -19.74
CA GLN A 3 37.47 -20.30 -19.81
C GLN A 3 37.36 -20.68 -21.31
N ILE A 4 38.20 -21.61 -21.76
CA ILE A 4 38.11 -22.12 -23.11
C ILE A 4 36.89 -23.03 -23.16
N ILE A 5 35.80 -22.56 -23.81
CA ILE A 5 34.60 -23.37 -24.04
C ILE A 5 34.94 -24.35 -25.18
N GLN A 6 35.09 -25.62 -24.86
CA GLN A 6 35.27 -26.65 -25.89
C GLN A 6 33.91 -27.08 -26.46
N PRO A 7 33.86 -27.33 -27.77
CA PRO A 7 32.63 -27.84 -28.36
C PRO A 7 32.25 -29.19 -27.76
N ILE A 8 30.98 -29.39 -27.48
CA ILE A 8 30.47 -30.69 -27.05
C ILE A 8 30.54 -31.66 -28.22
N ALA A 9 31.01 -32.89 -27.95
CA ALA A 9 31.14 -33.90 -29.00
C ALA A 9 29.85 -34.11 -29.79
N GLY A 10 29.94 -34.01 -31.11
CA GLY A 10 28.79 -34.13 -32.01
C GLY A 10 28.17 -32.78 -32.48
N PHE A 11 28.64 -31.63 -31.96
CA PHE A 11 28.21 -30.32 -32.43
C PHE A 11 29.41 -29.58 -33.04
N LYS A 12 29.19 -29.00 -34.24
CA LYS A 12 30.19 -28.12 -34.86
C LYS A 12 30.16 -26.71 -34.31
N VAL A 13 29.11 -26.39 -33.57
CA VAL A 13 28.85 -25.04 -33.08
C VAL A 13 29.15 -24.93 -31.57
N SER A 14 29.64 -23.80 -31.17
CA SER A 14 29.90 -23.47 -29.77
C SER A 14 29.41 -22.05 -29.43
N PRO A 15 29.07 -21.76 -28.16
CA PRO A 15 28.71 -20.42 -27.76
C PRO A 15 29.84 -19.43 -28.02
N ALA A 16 29.52 -18.32 -28.67
CA ALA A 16 30.47 -17.26 -29.06
C ALA A 16 30.38 -16.04 -28.14
N SER A 17 29.18 -15.58 -27.86
CA SER A 17 28.95 -14.42 -27.01
C SER A 17 27.59 -14.46 -26.32
N ILE A 18 27.48 -13.69 -25.24
CA ILE A 18 26.23 -13.49 -24.50
C ILE A 18 25.95 -11.99 -24.45
N SER A 19 24.78 -11.58 -24.94
CA SER A 19 24.36 -10.19 -24.89
C SER A 19 23.99 -9.76 -23.46
N ASN A 20 23.85 -8.46 -23.24
CA ASN A 20 23.36 -7.91 -21.96
C ASN A 20 21.94 -8.37 -21.60
N LEU A 21 21.17 -8.86 -22.58
CA LEU A 21 19.85 -9.44 -22.41
C LEU A 21 19.88 -10.95 -22.20
N GLY A 22 21.08 -11.54 -22.09
CA GLY A 22 21.26 -12.97 -21.89
C GLY A 22 21.14 -13.80 -23.17
N VAL A 23 20.96 -13.18 -24.34
CA VAL A 23 20.91 -13.88 -25.62
C VAL A 23 22.28 -14.45 -25.95
N VAL A 24 22.33 -15.76 -26.23
CA VAL A 24 23.56 -16.47 -26.59
C VAL A 24 23.63 -16.61 -28.11
N THR A 25 24.68 -16.04 -28.69
CA THR A 25 25.04 -16.31 -30.09
C THR A 25 26.06 -17.44 -30.15
N PHE A 26 25.99 -18.21 -31.19
CA PHE A 26 26.90 -19.33 -31.43
C PHE A 26 27.76 -19.05 -32.67
N THR A 27 28.82 -19.81 -32.81
CA THR A 27 29.69 -19.78 -33.98
C THR A 27 30.11 -21.21 -34.37
N ASP A 28 30.34 -21.43 -35.61
CA ASP A 28 30.89 -22.70 -36.15
C ASP A 28 32.38 -22.60 -36.55
N ASP A 29 32.87 -21.38 -36.71
CA ASP A 29 34.23 -21.06 -37.14
C ASP A 29 35.00 -20.06 -36.29
N GLY A 30 34.35 -19.54 -35.24
CA GLY A 30 34.90 -18.50 -34.34
C GLY A 30 34.76 -17.07 -34.88
N THR A 31 34.21 -16.88 -36.07
CA THR A 31 34.12 -15.59 -36.73
C THR A 31 32.66 -15.20 -37.03
N ASN A 32 31.88 -16.13 -37.52
CA ASN A 32 30.51 -15.88 -37.90
C ASN A 32 29.53 -16.23 -36.79
N ASN A 33 28.64 -15.30 -36.47
CA ASN A 33 27.58 -15.55 -35.50
C ASN A 33 26.40 -16.30 -36.17
N ILE A 34 25.95 -17.35 -35.52
CA ILE A 34 24.79 -18.13 -35.94
C ILE A 34 23.77 -18.23 -34.79
N SER A 35 22.49 -18.28 -35.13
CA SER A 35 21.44 -18.62 -34.19
C SER A 35 21.39 -20.13 -34.01
N PRO A 36 21.56 -20.66 -32.79
CA PRO A 36 21.48 -22.09 -32.55
C PRO A 36 20.04 -22.58 -32.64
N ASN A 37 19.85 -23.81 -33.08
CA ASN A 37 18.57 -24.47 -32.86
C ASN A 37 18.39 -24.94 -31.41
N GLN A 38 17.19 -25.35 -31.04
CA GLN A 38 16.86 -25.80 -29.69
C GLN A 38 17.87 -26.85 -29.15
N ARG A 39 18.15 -27.88 -29.95
CA ARG A 39 19.05 -28.98 -29.56
C ARG A 39 20.49 -28.51 -29.29
N GLN A 40 20.97 -27.55 -30.07
CA GLN A 40 22.28 -26.94 -29.86
C GLN A 40 22.31 -26.08 -28.63
N CYS A 41 21.28 -25.29 -28.40
CA CYS A 41 21.11 -24.44 -27.23
C CYS A 41 21.12 -25.26 -25.93
N GLU A 42 20.23 -26.25 -25.85
CA GLU A 42 20.04 -27.09 -24.66
C GLU A 42 21.25 -28.00 -24.37
N ALA A 43 21.98 -28.43 -25.40
CA ALA A 43 23.18 -29.24 -25.24
C ALA A 43 24.28 -28.52 -24.42
N TYR A 44 24.31 -27.19 -24.45
CA TYR A 44 25.22 -26.38 -23.65
C TYR A 44 24.61 -25.92 -22.31
N GLY A 45 23.42 -26.45 -21.96
CA GLY A 45 22.74 -26.13 -20.70
C GLY A 45 22.02 -24.77 -20.73
N TYR A 46 21.82 -24.20 -21.91
CA TYR A 46 21.07 -22.97 -22.09
C TYR A 46 19.60 -23.27 -22.33
N ARG A 47 18.77 -22.23 -22.20
CA ARG A 47 17.33 -22.31 -22.47
C ARG A 47 17.03 -21.81 -23.87
N TYR A 48 16.24 -22.58 -24.63
CA TYR A 48 15.70 -22.15 -25.89
C TYR A 48 14.29 -21.62 -25.74
N ASP A 49 13.99 -20.47 -26.34
CA ASP A 49 12.66 -19.90 -26.43
C ASP A 49 12.12 -20.17 -27.84
N GLU A 50 11.16 -21.07 -27.95
CA GLU A 50 10.53 -21.47 -29.20
C GLU A 50 9.72 -20.35 -29.84
N THR A 51 9.27 -19.34 -29.08
CA THR A 51 8.47 -18.22 -29.58
C THR A 51 9.33 -17.22 -30.37
N SER A 52 10.54 -17.00 -29.90
CA SER A 52 11.48 -16.03 -30.47
C SER A 52 12.64 -16.68 -31.24
N ASP A 53 12.68 -18.01 -31.30
CA ASP A 53 13.80 -18.80 -31.86
C ASP A 53 15.18 -18.37 -31.31
N THR A 54 15.23 -18.13 -29.99
CA THR A 54 16.38 -17.51 -29.33
C THR A 54 16.91 -18.37 -28.21
N CYS A 55 18.25 -18.48 -28.11
CA CYS A 55 18.94 -19.16 -27.04
C CYS A 55 19.35 -18.19 -25.93
N TYR A 56 19.05 -18.51 -24.68
CA TYR A 56 19.39 -17.69 -23.50
C TYR A 56 20.35 -18.41 -22.57
N ALA A 57 21.38 -17.70 -22.09
CA ALA A 57 22.44 -18.21 -21.21
C ALA A 57 21.94 -18.66 -19.84
N PHE A 58 20.85 -18.09 -19.43
CA PHE A 58 20.10 -18.50 -18.24
C PHE A 58 18.68 -18.83 -18.70
N SER A 59 17.94 -19.63 -17.94
CA SER A 59 16.53 -19.35 -17.88
C SER A 59 16.50 -17.87 -17.55
N TYR A 60 16.31 -17.03 -18.56
CA TYR A 60 16.13 -15.59 -18.35
C TYR A 60 15.03 -15.51 -17.33
N ASN A 61 15.47 -15.25 -16.14
CA ASN A 61 14.56 -14.95 -15.13
C ASN A 61 13.98 -13.62 -15.60
N THR A 62 12.86 -13.68 -16.30
CA THR A 62 11.94 -12.55 -16.39
C THR A 62 11.72 -11.99 -15.01
N ASN A 63 12.13 -12.72 -13.99
CA ASN A 63 12.30 -12.36 -12.63
C ASN A 63 13.64 -11.68 -12.28
N LEU A 64 14.59 -11.42 -13.16
CA LEU A 64 15.68 -10.52 -12.73
C LEU A 64 15.17 -9.09 -12.61
N GLU A 65 14.31 -8.64 -13.49
CA GLU A 65 13.52 -7.44 -13.23
C GLU A 65 12.55 -7.64 -12.07
N THR A 66 11.95 -8.82 -11.93
CA THR A 66 11.04 -9.17 -10.85
C THR A 66 11.80 -9.50 -9.56
N ALA A 67 13.02 -10.08 -9.62
CA ALA A 67 13.83 -10.33 -8.42
C ALA A 67 14.37 -9.03 -7.81
N PHE A 68 14.75 -8.05 -8.61
CA PHE A 68 15.03 -6.70 -8.11
C PHE A 68 13.77 -5.92 -7.73
N ARG A 69 12.61 -6.28 -8.25
CA ARG A 69 11.32 -5.62 -8.01
C ARG A 69 10.50 -6.27 -6.91
N ASN A 70 10.67 -7.58 -6.67
CA ASN A 70 9.77 -8.39 -5.86
C ASN A 70 10.46 -9.45 -4.97
N THR A 71 11.70 -9.24 -4.55
CA THR A 71 12.45 -10.23 -3.77
C THR A 71 11.82 -10.62 -2.43
N THR A 72 10.86 -9.85 -1.96
CA THR A 72 10.21 -10.04 -0.66
C THR A 72 8.68 -10.19 -0.75
N ASN A 73 8.11 -10.21 -1.96
CA ASN A 73 6.67 -10.42 -2.12
C ASN A 73 6.35 -11.93 -2.11
N ALA A 74 5.32 -12.31 -1.37
CA ALA A 74 4.76 -13.65 -1.37
C ALA A 74 3.38 -13.61 -2.04
N ILE A 75 3.25 -14.27 -3.19
CA ILE A 75 2.04 -14.23 -4.01
C ILE A 75 1.52 -15.64 -4.22
N SER A 76 0.25 -15.87 -3.87
CA SER A 76 -0.47 -17.12 -4.07
C SER A 76 -1.78 -16.84 -4.79
N GLY A 77 -2.07 -17.60 -5.86
CA GLY A 77 -3.26 -17.43 -6.71
C GLY A 77 -2.91 -16.95 -8.11
N ALA A 78 -3.93 -16.74 -8.93
CA ALA A 78 -3.80 -16.40 -10.34
C ALA A 78 -4.11 -14.92 -10.63
N GLY A 79 -3.52 -14.36 -11.69
CA GLY A 79 -3.84 -13.01 -12.18
C GLY A 79 -3.42 -11.86 -11.25
N ASN A 80 -2.65 -12.12 -10.20
CA ASN A 80 -2.18 -11.08 -9.30
C ASN A 80 -1.07 -10.23 -9.93
N VAL A 81 -1.13 -8.92 -9.76
CA VAL A 81 -0.18 -7.95 -10.31
C VAL A 81 0.49 -7.15 -9.20
N THR A 82 1.82 -7.08 -9.25
CA THR A 82 2.62 -6.18 -8.41
C THR A 82 3.46 -5.28 -9.31
N GLU A 83 3.28 -3.97 -9.18
CA GLU A 83 4.03 -3.00 -9.98
C GLU A 83 5.43 -2.73 -9.39
N THR A 84 6.25 -2.03 -10.16
CA THR A 84 7.64 -1.69 -9.80
C THR A 84 7.75 -0.99 -8.45
N GLY A 85 8.68 -1.45 -7.62
CA GLY A 85 8.94 -0.88 -6.29
C GLY A 85 8.05 -1.41 -5.18
N THR A 86 7.16 -2.35 -5.49
CA THR A 86 6.38 -3.10 -4.50
C THR A 86 7.30 -4.10 -3.79
N ASN A 87 7.28 -4.11 -2.46
CA ASN A 87 8.04 -5.09 -1.69
C ASN A 87 7.36 -5.41 -0.34
N ASN A 88 7.75 -6.54 0.28
CA ASN A 88 7.17 -7.05 1.51
C ASN A 88 5.63 -7.13 1.47
N THR A 89 5.09 -7.53 0.32
CA THR A 89 3.65 -7.64 0.13
C THR A 89 3.24 -9.11 0.11
N TYR A 90 2.20 -9.42 0.86
CA TYR A 90 1.62 -10.74 0.93
C TYR A 90 0.27 -10.74 0.21
N ILE A 91 0.12 -11.54 -0.85
CA ILE A 91 -1.11 -11.66 -1.63
C ILE A 91 -1.60 -13.10 -1.61
N MET A 92 -2.86 -13.31 -1.24
CA MET A 92 -3.52 -14.60 -1.28
C MET A 92 -4.90 -14.44 -1.94
N GLY A 93 -5.09 -15.09 -3.09
CA GLY A 93 -6.31 -14.99 -3.90
C GLY A 93 -6.03 -14.59 -5.33
N ASP A 94 -7.04 -14.17 -6.08
CA ASP A 94 -6.94 -13.99 -7.52
C ASP A 94 -7.20 -12.54 -7.96
N ASN A 95 -6.52 -12.12 -9.04
CA ASN A 95 -6.73 -10.84 -9.72
C ASN A 95 -6.56 -9.61 -8.82
N ASN A 96 -5.71 -9.67 -7.80
CA ASN A 96 -5.41 -8.53 -6.96
C ASN A 96 -4.29 -7.68 -7.57
N THR A 97 -4.34 -6.38 -7.36
CA THR A 97 -3.34 -5.43 -7.86
C THR A 97 -2.70 -4.66 -6.72
N VAL A 98 -1.37 -4.62 -6.68
CA VAL A 98 -0.63 -3.73 -5.78
C VAL A 98 0.18 -2.75 -6.62
N ARG A 99 -0.20 -1.48 -6.56
CA ARG A 99 0.42 -0.41 -7.34
C ARG A 99 1.82 -0.08 -6.83
N GLY A 100 2.61 0.50 -7.71
CA GLY A 100 4.04 0.73 -7.49
C GLY A 100 4.39 1.54 -6.24
N LEU A 101 5.59 1.31 -5.70
CA LEU A 101 6.16 1.96 -4.52
C LEU A 101 5.43 1.64 -3.20
N SER A 102 4.54 0.67 -3.20
CA SER A 102 3.79 0.22 -2.02
C SER A 102 4.52 -0.89 -1.28
N ARG A 103 4.49 -0.89 0.06
CA ARG A 103 5.30 -1.80 0.90
C ARG A 103 4.54 -2.33 2.10
N ASN A 104 4.95 -3.54 2.56
CA ASN A 104 4.45 -4.15 3.79
C ASN A 104 2.94 -4.32 3.80
N ASN A 105 2.36 -4.73 2.69
CA ASN A 105 0.92 -4.83 2.52
C ASN A 105 0.45 -6.29 2.60
N VAL A 106 -0.80 -6.47 2.99
CA VAL A 106 -1.47 -7.77 2.99
C VAL A 106 -2.75 -7.65 2.18
N VAL A 107 -2.94 -8.54 1.20
CA VAL A 107 -4.15 -8.62 0.38
C VAL A 107 -4.65 -10.06 0.43
N ILE A 108 -5.85 -10.27 0.94
CA ILE A 108 -6.49 -11.60 0.98
C ILE A 108 -7.88 -11.50 0.38
N GLY A 109 -8.07 -12.19 -0.74
CA GLY A 109 -9.33 -12.20 -1.48
C GLY A 109 -9.14 -11.93 -2.96
N ASN A 110 -10.16 -11.40 -3.63
CA ASN A 110 -10.17 -11.31 -5.08
C ASN A 110 -10.45 -9.89 -5.58
N ASN A 111 -9.83 -9.50 -6.69
CA ASN A 111 -10.07 -8.23 -7.38
C ASN A 111 -9.85 -7.00 -6.47
N ASN A 112 -8.98 -7.09 -5.47
CA ASN A 112 -8.65 -5.98 -4.59
C ASN A 112 -7.50 -5.14 -5.16
N GLU A 113 -7.42 -3.88 -4.74
CA GLU A 113 -6.32 -3.00 -5.12
C GLU A 113 -5.70 -2.29 -3.91
N ILE A 114 -4.38 -2.16 -3.93
CA ILE A 114 -3.64 -1.22 -3.08
C ILE A 114 -3.10 -0.12 -3.98
N ALA A 115 -3.47 1.11 -3.69
CA ALA A 115 -3.07 2.28 -4.46
C ALA A 115 -1.56 2.54 -4.36
N ARG A 116 -1.05 3.32 -5.30
CA ARG A 116 0.38 3.66 -5.40
C ARG A 116 0.88 4.34 -4.12
N SER A 117 2.08 3.98 -3.69
CA SER A 117 2.75 4.53 -2.49
C SER A 117 1.99 4.31 -1.18
N THR A 118 1.08 3.35 -1.13
CA THR A 118 0.33 2.96 0.06
C THR A 118 1.07 1.85 0.80
N ASN A 119 1.39 2.08 2.08
CA ASN A 119 2.20 1.16 2.88
C ASN A 119 1.42 0.64 4.09
N ASN A 120 1.79 -0.57 4.56
CA ASN A 120 1.20 -1.20 5.74
C ASN A 120 -0.34 -1.31 5.65
N ALA A 121 -0.90 -1.40 4.46
CA ALA A 121 -2.33 -1.56 4.24
C ALA A 121 -2.71 -3.03 4.25
N ASN A 122 -3.86 -3.33 4.83
CA ASN A 122 -4.42 -4.68 4.87
C ASN A 122 -5.78 -4.65 4.17
N VAL A 123 -5.94 -5.43 3.11
CA VAL A 123 -7.19 -5.52 2.35
C VAL A 123 -7.70 -6.95 2.41
N PHE A 124 -8.95 -7.11 2.82
CA PHE A 124 -9.62 -8.40 2.92
C PHE A 124 -10.93 -8.38 2.15
N GLY A 125 -11.29 -9.49 1.51
CA GLY A 125 -12.57 -9.63 0.82
C GLY A 125 -12.46 -9.46 -0.69
N THR A 126 -13.42 -8.79 -1.30
CA THR A 126 -13.51 -8.65 -2.75
C THR A 126 -13.77 -7.20 -3.14
N LEU A 127 -13.10 -6.70 -4.18
CA LEU A 127 -13.23 -5.34 -4.68
C LEU A 127 -12.89 -4.24 -3.64
N GLY A 128 -12.09 -4.56 -2.63
CA GLY A 128 -11.59 -3.56 -1.68
C GLY A 128 -10.45 -2.73 -2.25
N GLU A 129 -10.45 -1.43 -1.99
CA GLU A 129 -9.41 -0.50 -2.41
C GLU A 129 -8.79 0.20 -1.21
N ALA A 130 -7.49 0.03 -1.01
CA ALA A 130 -6.73 0.76 0.01
C ALA A 130 -5.98 1.94 -0.62
N THR A 131 -6.40 3.15 -0.27
CA THR A 131 -5.78 4.41 -0.73
C THR A 131 -4.94 5.09 0.34
N ALA A 132 -5.00 4.62 1.58
CA ALA A 132 -4.31 5.21 2.72
C ALA A 132 -3.35 4.24 3.40
N THR A 133 -2.18 4.75 3.78
CA THR A 133 -1.17 4.02 4.55
C THR A 133 -1.69 3.65 5.95
N ASN A 134 -1.30 2.46 6.46
CA ASN A 134 -1.74 1.86 7.72
C ASN A 134 -3.27 1.64 7.81
N SER A 135 -3.94 1.44 6.68
CA SER A 135 -5.38 1.18 6.64
C SER A 135 -5.70 -0.30 6.78
N ILE A 136 -6.90 -0.57 7.30
CA ILE A 136 -7.55 -1.87 7.21
C ILE A 136 -8.81 -1.68 6.37
N VAL A 137 -8.93 -2.43 5.28
CA VAL A 137 -10.05 -2.36 4.35
C VAL A 137 -10.72 -3.72 4.29
N LEU A 138 -12.03 -3.74 4.45
CA LEU A 138 -12.87 -4.89 4.19
C LEU A 138 -13.69 -4.60 2.93
N GLY A 139 -13.31 -5.22 1.82
CA GLY A 139 -14.03 -5.14 0.57
C GLY A 139 -15.33 -5.93 0.63
N GLY A 140 -16.41 -5.33 0.18
CA GLY A 140 -17.69 -5.99 -0.01
C GLY A 140 -17.97 -6.14 -1.51
N ASN A 141 -18.60 -7.25 -1.89
CA ASN A 141 -18.97 -7.51 -3.27
C ASN A 141 -20.47 -7.69 -3.40
N ALA A 142 -21.09 -6.86 -4.24
CA ALA A 142 -22.37 -7.19 -4.85
C ALA A 142 -22.18 -7.26 -6.38
N SER A 143 -23.02 -8.02 -7.07
CA SER A 143 -22.94 -8.11 -8.52
C SER A 143 -23.03 -6.73 -9.19
N GLY A 144 -22.02 -6.38 -9.98
CA GLY A 144 -21.94 -5.12 -10.70
C GLY A 144 -21.22 -4.00 -9.97
N ASP A 145 -20.72 -4.23 -8.74
CA ASP A 145 -19.92 -3.22 -8.03
C ASP A 145 -18.57 -2.98 -8.72
N SER A 146 -18.11 -1.76 -8.60
CA SER A 146 -16.77 -1.34 -8.99
C SER A 146 -15.80 -1.47 -7.80
N LEU A 147 -14.51 -1.39 -8.08
CA LEU A 147 -13.46 -1.37 -7.06
C LEU A 147 -13.71 -0.23 -6.06
N GLY A 148 -13.64 -0.56 -4.76
CA GLY A 148 -13.81 0.41 -3.69
C GLY A 148 -15.24 0.92 -3.46
N GLU A 149 -16.22 0.52 -4.26
CA GLU A 149 -17.59 1.07 -4.20
C GLU A 149 -18.34 0.67 -2.92
N ARG A 150 -18.10 -0.54 -2.42
CA ARG A 150 -18.64 -1.00 -1.13
C ARG A 150 -17.52 -1.56 -0.28
N GLN A 151 -17.17 -0.83 0.75
CA GLN A 151 -16.11 -1.25 1.64
C GLN A 151 -16.23 -0.62 3.03
N SER A 152 -15.60 -1.25 4.00
CA SER A 152 -15.37 -0.65 5.31
C SER A 152 -13.88 -0.36 5.47
N ILE A 153 -13.55 0.84 5.94
CA ILE A 153 -12.18 1.33 6.09
C ILE A 153 -11.95 1.72 7.53
N THR A 154 -10.83 1.27 8.10
CA THR A 154 -10.37 1.73 9.43
C THR A 154 -9.03 2.45 9.29
N LEU A 155 -8.94 3.65 9.85
CA LEU A 155 -7.75 4.50 9.84
C LEU A 155 -7.41 5.00 11.25
N LEU A 156 -6.15 5.42 11.43
CA LEU A 156 -5.66 6.03 12.66
C LEU A 156 -5.16 7.45 12.38
N PHE A 157 -5.62 8.40 13.20
CA PHE A 157 -5.10 9.76 13.25
C PHE A 157 -4.41 9.99 14.57
N GLY A 158 -3.40 10.84 14.58
CA GLY A 158 -2.68 11.20 15.80
C GLY A 158 -2.03 12.57 15.70
N THR A 159 -1.82 13.18 16.86
CA THR A 159 -1.04 14.41 17.02
C THR A 159 -0.71 14.64 18.49
N GLU A 160 0.12 15.63 18.77
CA GLU A 160 0.39 16.13 20.10
C GLU A 160 0.07 17.62 20.17
N THR A 161 -0.51 18.08 21.28
CA THR A 161 -0.76 19.51 21.53
C THR A 161 -0.13 19.92 22.86
N THR A 162 0.39 21.15 22.90
CA THR A 162 1.02 21.72 24.12
C THR A 162 0.28 22.94 24.64
N ASP A 163 -0.69 23.42 23.89
CA ASP A 163 -1.45 24.63 24.19
C ASP A 163 -2.95 24.48 23.83
N ASN A 164 -3.67 25.59 23.84
CA ASN A 164 -5.09 25.65 23.52
C ASN A 164 -5.38 26.08 22.07
N THR A 165 -4.39 26.00 21.18
CA THR A 165 -4.58 26.23 19.74
C THR A 165 -5.22 25.01 19.12
N VAL A 166 -6.12 25.23 18.16
CA VAL A 166 -6.65 24.15 17.34
C VAL A 166 -5.55 23.65 16.41
N SER A 167 -5.33 22.36 16.42
CA SER A 167 -4.29 21.70 15.61
C SER A 167 -4.90 20.54 14.82
N ASP A 168 -4.38 20.30 13.63
CA ASP A 168 -4.75 19.12 12.86
C ASP A 168 -4.17 17.85 13.50
N SER A 169 -4.99 16.83 13.54
CA SER A 169 -4.57 15.47 13.82
C SER A 169 -4.42 14.75 12.48
N PHE A 170 -3.22 14.31 12.20
CA PHE A 170 -2.88 13.78 10.89
C PHE A 170 -3.01 12.27 10.82
N LEU A 171 -3.29 11.77 9.62
CA LEU A 171 -3.30 10.34 9.32
C LEU A 171 -1.92 9.75 9.70
N ASN A 172 -1.94 8.75 10.57
CA ASN A 172 -0.72 8.10 11.10
C ASN A 172 0.30 9.05 11.76
N ASN A 173 -0.14 10.16 12.32
CA ASN A 173 0.72 11.21 12.88
C ASN A 173 1.77 11.72 11.86
N THR A 174 1.44 11.71 10.58
CA THR A 174 2.30 12.20 9.50
C THR A 174 1.81 13.55 9.02
N SER A 175 2.60 14.60 9.22
CA SER A 175 2.23 15.99 8.88
C SER A 175 1.68 16.11 7.46
N ALA A 176 0.60 16.88 7.31
CA ALA A 176 -0.12 17.12 6.07
C ALA A 176 -0.69 15.84 5.39
N SER A 177 -0.83 14.75 6.12
CA SER A 177 -1.47 13.53 5.63
C SER A 177 -2.93 13.48 6.05
N TYR A 178 -3.83 13.43 5.06
CA TYR A 178 -5.29 13.41 5.24
C TYR A 178 -5.88 12.23 4.45
N PHE A 179 -7.14 11.92 4.74
CA PHE A 179 -7.90 10.95 3.95
C PHE A 179 -8.81 11.70 2.97
N ALA A 180 -8.57 11.52 1.68
CA ALA A 180 -9.41 12.08 0.63
C ALA A 180 -10.62 11.18 0.39
N ILE A 181 -11.82 11.77 0.36
CA ILE A 181 -13.05 11.06 0.01
C ILE A 181 -13.23 11.17 -1.51
N PRO A 182 -13.34 10.04 -2.24
CA PRO A 182 -13.53 10.05 -3.69
C PRO A 182 -14.79 10.80 -4.10
N GLU A 183 -14.81 11.33 -5.33
CA GLU A 183 -15.99 11.98 -5.89
C GLU A 183 -17.18 11.01 -6.01
N ASN A 184 -18.39 11.56 -5.89
CA ASN A 184 -19.65 10.83 -5.98
C ASN A 184 -19.78 9.70 -4.95
N THR A 185 -19.21 9.92 -3.76
CA THR A 185 -19.15 8.95 -2.68
C THR A 185 -19.87 9.47 -1.44
N ILE A 186 -20.60 8.59 -0.77
CA ILE A 186 -21.22 8.82 0.54
C ILE A 186 -20.55 7.86 1.53
N ILE A 187 -20.02 8.42 2.62
CA ILE A 187 -19.37 7.65 3.67
C ILE A 187 -20.05 7.91 5.01
N ALA A 188 -20.60 6.87 5.62
CA ALA A 188 -20.94 6.91 7.04
C ALA A 188 -19.67 6.66 7.87
N PHE A 189 -19.45 7.45 8.91
CA PHE A 189 -18.27 7.30 9.75
C PHE A 189 -18.59 7.31 11.26
N GLN A 190 -17.71 6.68 12.01
CA GLN A 190 -17.62 6.76 13.47
C GLN A 190 -16.16 6.97 13.85
N THR A 191 -15.91 7.96 14.72
CA THR A 191 -14.60 8.17 15.34
C THR A 191 -14.64 7.85 16.82
N GLU A 192 -13.53 7.33 17.32
CA GLU A 192 -13.23 7.17 18.73
C GLU A 192 -11.93 7.92 19.00
N THR A 193 -12.02 9.05 19.72
CA THR A 193 -10.86 9.91 20.01
C THR A 193 -10.55 9.89 21.51
N VAL A 194 -9.29 9.65 21.84
CA VAL A 194 -8.79 9.75 23.21
C VAL A 194 -7.67 10.79 23.28
N ALA A 195 -7.79 11.69 24.23
CA ALA A 195 -6.73 12.61 24.62
C ALA A 195 -6.20 12.20 25.99
N VAL A 196 -4.89 12.08 26.13
CA VAL A 196 -4.22 11.76 27.40
C VAL A 196 -3.14 12.77 27.67
N ARG A 197 -3.13 13.33 28.89
CA ARG A 197 -2.05 14.19 29.32
C ARG A 197 -0.79 13.38 29.65
N ILE A 198 0.30 13.76 29.02
CA ILE A 198 1.61 13.13 29.19
C ILE A 198 2.65 14.06 29.80
N GLY A 199 2.33 15.37 29.97
CA GLY A 199 3.27 16.34 30.50
C GLY A 199 2.72 17.75 30.67
N GLY A 200 3.64 18.70 30.84
CA GLY A 200 3.37 20.13 30.99
C GLY A 200 3.19 20.57 32.44
N THR A 201 3.22 21.89 32.64
CA THR A 201 3.16 22.54 33.97
C THR A 201 1.77 23.04 34.36
N GLY A 202 0.79 22.93 33.45
CA GLY A 202 -0.59 23.36 33.73
C GLY A 202 -1.28 22.52 34.82
N ALA A 203 -2.43 22.96 35.29
CA ALA A 203 -3.23 22.27 36.32
C ALA A 203 -3.66 20.86 35.87
N GLY A 204 -3.85 19.93 36.83
CA GLY A 204 -4.18 18.52 36.61
C GLY A 204 -2.96 17.60 36.67
N ASN A 205 -3.15 16.31 36.36
CA ASN A 205 -2.12 15.30 36.55
C ASN A 205 -1.80 14.60 35.19
N ASN A 206 -0.60 14.06 35.10
CA ASN A 206 -0.31 13.12 34.00
C ASN A 206 -1.24 11.92 34.14
N GLY A 207 -1.78 11.47 33.01
CA GLY A 207 -2.82 10.44 32.98
C GLY A 207 -4.25 11.00 33.01
N ASP A 208 -4.47 12.31 33.24
CA ASP A 208 -5.79 12.89 32.95
C ASP A 208 -6.16 12.62 31.49
N PHE A 209 -7.39 12.18 31.24
CA PHE A 209 -7.84 11.84 29.92
C PHE A 209 -9.24 12.37 29.62
N LYS A 210 -9.54 12.48 28.31
CA LYS A 210 -10.88 12.73 27.80
C LYS A 210 -11.09 11.93 26.54
N ALA A 211 -12.23 11.26 26.45
CA ALA A 211 -12.60 10.43 25.32
C ALA A 211 -13.90 10.94 24.69
N PHE A 212 -13.93 10.87 23.37
CA PHE A 212 -15.03 11.34 22.55
C PHE A 212 -15.44 10.25 21.55
N ILE A 213 -16.71 10.28 21.19
CA ILE A 213 -17.23 9.60 20.02
C ILE A 213 -17.88 10.63 19.10
N GLU A 214 -17.64 10.52 17.81
CA GLU A 214 -18.25 11.36 16.79
C GLU A 214 -18.79 10.43 15.68
N THR A 215 -20.03 10.67 15.26
CA THR A 215 -20.67 9.88 14.21
C THR A 215 -21.26 10.82 13.17
N GLY A 216 -21.25 10.42 11.91
CA GLY A 216 -21.78 11.28 10.87
C GLY A 216 -21.74 10.64 9.49
N VAL A 217 -22.10 11.47 8.53
CA VAL A 217 -22.04 11.16 7.10
C VAL A 217 -21.27 12.25 6.40
N ALA A 218 -20.34 11.88 5.55
CA ALA A 218 -19.63 12.75 4.64
C ALA A 218 -20.06 12.42 3.21
N ILE A 219 -20.39 13.45 2.43
CA ILE A 219 -20.89 13.32 1.06
C ILE A 219 -20.00 14.15 0.15
N ASN A 220 -19.37 13.52 -0.81
CA ASN A 220 -18.62 14.20 -1.86
C ASN A 220 -19.43 14.16 -3.16
N GLU A 221 -20.14 15.23 -3.46
CA GLU A 221 -20.90 15.38 -4.68
C GLU A 221 -20.13 16.25 -5.68
N ALA A 222 -19.69 15.66 -6.78
CA ALA A 222 -18.96 16.34 -7.86
C ALA A 222 -17.76 17.19 -7.36
N GLY A 223 -17.00 16.67 -6.41
CA GLY A 223 -15.83 17.36 -5.83
C GLY A 223 -16.15 18.34 -4.70
N THR A 224 -17.42 18.49 -4.34
CA THR A 224 -17.85 19.30 -3.18
C THR A 224 -18.16 18.41 -2.00
N LEU A 225 -17.30 18.47 -0.98
CA LEU A 225 -17.42 17.65 0.23
C LEU A 225 -18.25 18.40 1.29
N SER A 226 -19.27 17.75 1.80
CA SER A 226 -20.08 18.19 2.93
C SER A 226 -20.10 17.13 4.03
N ILE A 227 -20.41 17.54 5.27
CA ILE A 227 -20.45 16.66 6.42
C ILE A 227 -21.63 17.01 7.33
N ASP A 228 -22.35 16.00 7.78
CA ASP A 228 -23.34 16.08 8.86
C ASP A 228 -22.93 15.13 9.99
N LYS A 229 -22.87 15.61 11.23
CA LYS A 229 -22.28 14.86 12.33
C LYS A 229 -22.81 15.23 13.70
N SER A 230 -22.58 14.33 14.66
CA SER A 230 -22.87 14.54 16.09
C SER A 230 -21.67 14.05 16.90
N ARG A 231 -21.35 14.77 17.97
CA ARG A 231 -20.25 14.46 18.90
C ARG A 231 -20.73 14.34 20.32
N SER A 232 -20.17 13.36 21.05
CA SER A 232 -20.40 13.16 22.48
C SER A 232 -19.09 12.94 23.22
N THR A 233 -19.01 13.42 24.45
CA THR A 233 -17.97 13.02 25.39
C THR A 233 -18.42 11.75 26.10
N ILE A 234 -17.65 10.68 26.00
CA ILE A 234 -18.02 9.37 26.57
C ILE A 234 -17.38 9.12 27.94
N ALA A 235 -16.21 9.69 28.18
CA ALA A 235 -15.52 9.58 29.45
C ALA A 235 -14.51 10.72 29.64
N ASN A 236 -14.28 11.12 30.90
CA ASN A 236 -13.19 12.04 31.24
C ASN A 236 -12.78 11.89 32.70
N THR A 237 -11.54 12.22 32.99
CA THR A 237 -11.02 12.35 34.36
C THR A 237 -10.25 13.64 34.50
N GLY A 238 -10.05 14.09 35.76
CA GLY A 238 -9.22 15.23 36.06
C GLY A 238 -9.69 16.55 35.45
N THR A 239 -8.73 17.40 35.15
CA THR A 239 -8.98 18.75 34.65
C THR A 239 -8.90 18.81 33.14
N THR A 240 -9.98 18.44 32.44
CA THR A 240 -10.04 18.32 30.98
C THR A 240 -10.94 19.37 30.30
N THR A 241 -11.27 20.45 31.03
CA THR A 241 -12.05 21.57 30.50
C THR A 241 -11.33 22.18 29.29
N GLY A 242 -12.06 22.42 28.19
CA GLY A 242 -11.52 23.01 26.98
C GLY A 242 -10.89 22.03 25.99
N TRP A 243 -10.63 20.78 26.41
CA TRP A 243 -10.16 19.75 25.44
C TRP A 243 -11.32 19.36 24.52
N THR A 244 -11.09 19.47 23.22
CA THR A 244 -12.09 19.13 22.19
C THR A 244 -11.44 18.47 20.98
N CYS A 245 -12.20 17.70 20.29
CA CYS A 245 -11.86 17.23 18.93
C CYS A 245 -13.01 17.52 17.98
N ASP A 246 -12.74 17.49 16.69
CA ASP A 246 -13.75 17.74 15.65
C ASP A 246 -13.33 17.11 14.33
N ILE A 247 -14.26 16.40 13.66
CA ILE A 247 -14.11 16.01 12.26
C ILE A 247 -14.72 17.09 11.38
N SER A 248 -13.97 17.56 10.42
CA SER A 248 -14.40 18.59 9.46
C SER A 248 -13.93 18.22 8.05
N VAL A 249 -14.17 19.08 7.10
CA VAL A 249 -13.78 18.90 5.70
C VAL A 249 -12.94 20.07 5.22
N SER A 250 -11.93 19.78 4.38
CA SER A 250 -11.12 20.77 3.71
C SER A 250 -10.81 20.31 2.28
N GLY A 251 -11.40 21.00 1.28
CA GLY A 251 -11.43 20.49 -0.09
C GLY A 251 -12.15 19.15 -0.14
N THR A 252 -11.50 18.11 -0.65
CA THR A 252 -12.01 16.73 -0.66
C THR A 252 -11.51 15.89 0.52
N ASN A 253 -10.80 16.49 1.47
CA ASN A 253 -10.20 15.78 2.58
C ASN A 253 -11.09 15.80 3.83
N LEU A 254 -11.11 14.65 4.50
CA LEU A 254 -11.60 14.55 5.87
C LEU A 254 -10.48 14.98 6.83
N VAL A 255 -10.75 15.95 7.68
CA VAL A 255 -9.78 16.56 8.58
C VAL A 255 -10.21 16.37 10.03
N GLN A 256 -9.37 15.72 10.80
CA GLN A 256 -9.53 15.63 12.25
C GLN A 256 -8.79 16.79 12.89
N THR A 257 -9.46 17.63 13.66
CA THR A 257 -8.84 18.68 14.47
C THR A 257 -8.98 18.38 15.95
N VAL A 258 -8.02 18.85 16.72
CA VAL A 258 -8.00 18.72 18.18
C VAL A 258 -7.59 20.03 18.85
N LYS A 259 -8.02 20.22 20.07
CA LYS A 259 -7.66 21.39 20.88
C LYS A 259 -7.32 20.94 22.29
N GLY A 260 -6.10 21.22 22.72
CA GLY A 260 -5.61 20.94 24.04
C GLY A 260 -5.88 22.05 25.07
N ALA A 261 -4.95 22.26 25.96
CA ALA A 261 -4.97 23.33 26.96
C ALA A 261 -3.56 23.87 27.20
N ASN A 262 -3.49 25.15 27.58
CA ASN A 262 -2.22 25.82 27.80
C ASN A 262 -1.35 25.11 28.85
N ASN A 263 -0.06 25.00 28.55
CA ASN A 263 0.95 24.38 29.37
C ASN A 263 0.66 22.92 29.75
N ARG A 264 -0.05 22.20 28.87
CA ARG A 264 -0.31 20.77 29.03
C ARG A 264 0.07 20.06 27.70
N THR A 265 0.90 19.04 27.83
CA THR A 265 1.23 18.19 26.70
C THR A 265 0.22 17.05 26.64
N LEU A 266 -0.57 17.02 25.58
CA LEU A 266 -1.60 16.01 25.34
C LEU A 266 -1.26 15.19 24.11
N MET A 267 -1.30 13.88 24.26
CA MET A 267 -1.27 12.94 23.13
C MET A 267 -2.71 12.65 22.71
N TRP A 268 -2.96 12.75 21.42
CA TRP A 268 -4.25 12.49 20.80
C TRP A 268 -4.14 11.28 19.90
N ALA A 269 -5.08 10.36 20.02
CA ALA A 269 -5.24 9.22 19.13
C ALA A 269 -6.71 9.10 18.75
N THR A 270 -6.97 8.98 17.45
CA THR A 270 -8.32 8.79 16.91
C THR A 270 -8.33 7.60 15.98
N THR A 271 -9.22 6.65 16.25
CA THR A 271 -9.61 5.63 15.28
C THR A 271 -10.84 6.12 14.55
N ILE A 272 -10.83 6.10 13.23
CA ILE A 272 -12.01 6.31 12.39
C ILE A 272 -12.38 5.02 11.68
N ARG A 273 -13.64 4.65 11.74
CA ARG A 273 -14.25 3.57 10.96
C ARG A 273 -15.24 4.19 10.00
N MET A 274 -15.12 3.82 8.75
CA MET A 274 -15.94 4.33 7.65
C MET A 274 -16.60 3.17 6.92
N THR A 275 -17.81 3.41 6.43
CA THR A 275 -18.53 2.50 5.53
C THR A 275 -18.97 3.30 4.31
N GLN A 276 -18.58 2.82 3.17
CA GLN A 276 -18.87 3.37 1.85
C GLN A 276 -19.87 2.49 1.14
#